data_72352d361db02242e1b7e6d7ab211ed3
#
_entry.id   72352d361db02242e1b7e6d7ab211ed3
#
_cell.length_a   1.000
_cell.length_b   1.000
_cell.length_c   1.000
_cell.angle_alpha   90.00
_cell.angle_beta   90.00
_cell.angle_gamma   90.00
#
_symmetry.space_group_name_H-M   'P 1'
#
loop_
_entity.id
_entity.type
_entity.pdbx_description
1 polymer ?
#
loop_
_entity_poly.entity_id
_entity_poly.type
_entity_poly.pdbx_seq_one_letter_code
_entity_poly.pdbx_strand_id
1 'polypeptide(L)'
;LVETAKRVLHLDRVIVVPTGQAGHKQPSKTPAEHRLAMARLAFAGVEGVEVDDCEIKRGGPSWMVDTLTSLSDRFDGGRGTSQHAARWTLILGFDQLTRFETWVQWQNIARACELAVAYRPEGSGVQSIDTAAWREKGVRVTSLPFEWQAVSSSALRAAIAKQGCASAQADWRALVPQEAARYICEHHLYVAN
;
A
#
# COMPACT_ATOMS: atom_id res chain seq x y z
N LEU A 1 7.80 6.19 -0.48
CA LEU A 1 7.61 5.09 0.49
C LEU A 1 8.19 3.77 -0.03
N VAL A 2 7.76 3.28 -1.20
CA VAL A 2 8.20 1.97 -1.76
C VAL A 2 9.72 1.91 -1.91
N GLU A 3 10.33 2.88 -2.56
CA GLU A 3 11.79 2.96 -2.73
C GLU A 3 12.55 3.06 -1.40
N THR A 4 12.02 3.89 -0.46
CA THR A 4 12.61 4.01 0.88
C THR A 4 12.55 2.68 1.62
N ALA A 5 11.40 2.00 1.59
CA ALA A 5 11.24 0.70 2.22
C ALA A 5 12.19 -0.33 1.62
N LYS A 6 12.26 -0.43 0.29
CA LYS A 6 13.16 -1.35 -0.41
C LYS A 6 14.61 -1.14 0.00
N ARG A 7 15.08 0.11 0.05
CA ARG A 7 16.45 0.46 0.41
C ARG A 7 16.75 0.22 1.89
N VAL A 8 15.86 0.71 2.79
CA VAL A 8 16.12 0.68 4.25
C VAL A 8 15.99 -0.73 4.82
N LEU A 9 15.04 -1.51 4.30
CA LEU A 9 14.77 -2.86 4.76
C LEU A 9 15.50 -3.94 3.94
N HIS A 10 16.30 -3.53 2.95
CA HIS A 10 17.02 -4.44 2.03
C HIS A 10 16.10 -5.49 1.41
N LEU A 11 14.95 -5.03 0.89
CA LEU A 11 13.97 -5.93 0.29
C LEU A 11 14.38 -6.31 -1.13
N ASP A 12 14.36 -7.59 -1.42
CA ASP A 12 14.61 -8.11 -2.78
C ASP A 12 13.48 -7.72 -3.74
N ARG A 13 12.24 -7.68 -3.20
CA ARG A 13 11.04 -7.38 -3.97
C ARG A 13 10.01 -6.65 -3.12
N VAL A 14 9.26 -5.75 -3.75
CA VAL A 14 8.07 -5.12 -3.15
C VAL A 14 6.85 -5.46 -4.02
N ILE A 15 5.82 -6.01 -3.41
CA ILE A 15 4.56 -6.34 -4.07
C ILE A 15 3.53 -5.29 -3.66
N VAL A 16 3.04 -4.55 -4.64
CA VAL A 16 1.97 -3.56 -4.47
C VAL A 16 0.65 -4.22 -4.82
N VAL A 17 -0.25 -4.35 -3.86
CA VAL A 17 -1.57 -4.99 -4.06
C VAL A 17 -2.67 -3.93 -3.97
N PRO A 18 -3.25 -3.50 -5.09
CA PRO A 18 -4.42 -2.64 -5.07
C PRO A 18 -5.61 -3.37 -4.45
N THR A 19 -6.19 -2.77 -3.41
CA THR A 19 -7.31 -3.37 -2.69
C THR A 19 -8.49 -3.67 -3.63
N GLY A 20 -8.99 -4.89 -3.62
CA GLY A 20 -10.21 -5.27 -4.33
C GLY A 20 -11.44 -4.54 -3.75
N GLN A 21 -12.07 -5.14 -2.79
CA GLN A 21 -13.17 -4.55 -2.02
C GLN A 21 -12.77 -4.44 -0.55
N ALA A 22 -12.63 -3.22 -0.04
CA ALA A 22 -12.26 -3.02 1.36
C ALA A 22 -13.36 -3.55 2.30
N GLY A 23 -13.01 -4.50 3.17
CA GLY A 23 -13.97 -5.14 4.06
C GLY A 23 -14.55 -4.23 5.15
N HIS A 24 -13.87 -3.12 5.49
CA HIS A 24 -14.27 -2.21 6.58
C HIS A 24 -14.64 -0.79 6.12
N LYS A 25 -14.59 -0.52 4.82
CA LYS A 25 -14.86 0.82 4.27
C LYS A 25 -15.94 0.74 3.21
N GLN A 26 -16.63 1.86 3.01
CA GLN A 26 -17.47 1.99 1.84
C GLN A 26 -16.68 1.68 0.56
N PRO A 27 -17.29 1.02 -0.42
CA PRO A 27 -16.64 0.75 -1.69
C PRO A 27 -16.01 2.03 -2.27
N SER A 28 -14.82 1.89 -2.83
CA SER A 28 -14.20 3.02 -3.54
C SER A 28 -15.10 3.47 -4.67
N LYS A 29 -15.29 4.79 -4.83
CA LYS A 29 -16.01 5.34 -5.99
C LYS A 29 -15.30 5.03 -7.32
N THR A 30 -13.98 4.79 -7.28
CA THR A 30 -13.20 4.42 -8.46
C THR A 30 -13.16 2.90 -8.57
N PRO A 31 -13.60 2.33 -9.70
CA PRO A 31 -13.54 0.89 -9.96
C PRO A 31 -12.15 0.29 -9.73
N ALA A 32 -12.12 -0.98 -9.34
CA ALA A 32 -10.87 -1.67 -8.98
C ALA A 32 -9.90 -1.74 -10.17
N GLU A 33 -10.43 -1.90 -11.38
CA GLU A 33 -9.68 -1.98 -12.63
C GLU A 33 -8.90 -0.70 -12.92
N HIS A 34 -9.52 0.47 -12.70
CA HIS A 34 -8.83 1.75 -12.85
C HIS A 34 -7.74 1.94 -11.80
N ARG A 35 -7.97 1.51 -10.55
CA ARG A 35 -6.97 1.58 -9.50
C ARG A 35 -5.79 0.66 -9.79
N LEU A 36 -6.05 -0.52 -10.33
CA LEU A 36 -5.02 -1.46 -10.79
C LEU A 36 -4.21 -0.88 -11.96
N ALA A 37 -4.89 -0.34 -12.96
CA ALA A 37 -4.23 0.26 -14.12
C ALA A 37 -3.31 1.43 -13.70
N MET A 38 -3.80 2.33 -12.87
CA MET A 38 -2.99 3.43 -12.33
C MET A 38 -1.79 2.94 -11.51
N ALA A 39 -1.96 1.89 -10.69
CA ALA A 39 -0.85 1.31 -9.94
C ALA A 39 0.21 0.69 -10.89
N ARG A 40 -0.21 -0.05 -11.91
CA ARG A 40 0.70 -0.60 -12.92
C ARG A 40 1.48 0.48 -13.65
N LEU A 41 0.81 1.56 -14.05
CA LEU A 41 1.46 2.70 -14.69
C LEU A 41 2.42 3.43 -13.73
N ALA A 42 2.04 3.57 -12.46
CA ALA A 42 2.86 4.26 -11.47
C ALA A 42 4.16 3.52 -11.12
N PHE A 43 4.16 2.20 -11.21
CA PHE A 43 5.32 1.36 -10.89
C PHE A 43 5.97 0.70 -12.12
N ALA A 44 5.54 1.07 -13.33
CA ALA A 44 6.14 0.56 -14.57
C ALA A 44 7.63 0.93 -14.62
N GLY A 45 8.48 -0.09 -14.80
CA GLY A 45 9.95 0.11 -14.87
C GLY A 45 10.65 0.35 -13.54
N VAL A 46 9.95 0.34 -12.40
CA VAL A 46 10.60 0.42 -11.09
C VAL A 46 11.15 -0.96 -10.71
N GLU A 47 12.46 -1.06 -10.70
CA GLU A 47 13.17 -2.33 -10.46
C GLU A 47 12.79 -2.95 -9.10
N GLY A 48 12.45 -4.23 -9.12
CA GLY A 48 12.07 -4.99 -7.91
C GLY A 48 10.74 -4.57 -7.30
N VAL A 49 9.88 -3.87 -8.06
CA VAL A 49 8.50 -3.57 -7.68
C VAL A 49 7.54 -4.26 -8.64
N GLU A 50 6.59 -4.97 -8.09
CA GLU A 50 5.57 -5.73 -8.83
C GLU A 50 4.18 -5.31 -8.37
N VAL A 51 3.24 -5.15 -9.30
CA VAL A 51 1.83 -4.87 -8.99
C VAL A 51 1.02 -6.14 -9.18
N ASP A 52 0.42 -6.60 -8.10
CA ASP A 52 -0.36 -7.83 -8.06
C ASP A 52 -1.85 -7.57 -7.94
N ASP A 53 -2.66 -8.29 -8.69
CA ASP A 53 -4.11 -8.13 -8.76
C ASP A 53 -4.91 -9.20 -8.00
N CYS A 54 -4.25 -9.94 -7.08
CA CYS A 54 -4.85 -11.09 -6.39
C CYS A 54 -6.15 -10.73 -5.63
N GLU A 55 -6.21 -9.56 -4.99
CA GLU A 55 -7.42 -9.13 -4.27
C GLU A 55 -8.58 -8.83 -5.23
N ILE A 56 -8.28 -8.23 -6.38
CA ILE A 56 -9.27 -7.91 -7.41
C ILE A 56 -9.80 -9.20 -8.05
N LYS A 57 -8.91 -10.12 -8.40
CA LYS A 57 -9.27 -11.43 -8.98
C LYS A 57 -10.04 -12.33 -8.03
N ARG A 58 -9.70 -12.30 -6.74
CA ARG A 58 -10.39 -13.11 -5.73
C ARG A 58 -11.85 -12.70 -5.59
N GLY A 59 -12.16 -11.41 -5.75
CA GLY A 59 -13.49 -10.86 -5.48
C GLY A 59 -13.84 -10.88 -3.99
N GLY A 60 -14.96 -10.26 -3.63
CA GLY A 60 -15.40 -10.19 -2.24
C GLY A 60 -14.52 -9.33 -1.34
N PRO A 61 -14.68 -9.42 -0.01
CA PRO A 61 -13.90 -8.63 0.94
C PRO A 61 -12.39 -8.95 0.87
N SER A 62 -11.58 -7.91 0.81
CA SER A 62 -10.11 -8.02 0.81
C SER A 62 -9.59 -8.06 2.25
N TRP A 63 -9.31 -9.25 2.74
CA TRP A 63 -8.67 -9.44 4.03
C TRP A 63 -7.17 -9.66 3.84
N MET A 64 -6.34 -8.97 4.63
CA MET A 64 -4.89 -9.06 4.52
C MET A 64 -4.36 -10.48 4.78
N VAL A 65 -4.99 -11.22 5.68
CA VAL A 65 -4.62 -12.62 5.95
C VAL A 65 -4.73 -13.49 4.70
N ASP A 66 -5.80 -13.34 3.90
CA ASP A 66 -6.00 -14.10 2.66
C ASP A 66 -5.01 -13.67 1.58
N THR A 67 -4.68 -12.37 1.55
CA THR A 67 -3.70 -11.82 0.62
C THR A 67 -2.31 -12.35 0.91
N LEU A 68 -1.87 -12.35 2.18
CA LEU A 68 -0.61 -12.93 2.59
C LEU A 68 -0.53 -14.43 2.28
N THR A 69 -1.59 -15.18 2.57
CA THR A 69 -1.65 -16.62 2.25
C THR A 69 -1.49 -16.84 0.76
N SER A 70 -2.25 -16.13 -0.08
CA SER A 70 -2.19 -16.26 -1.53
C SER A 70 -0.81 -15.91 -2.11
N LEU A 71 -0.16 -14.87 -1.57
CA LEU A 71 1.19 -14.48 -1.98
C LEU A 71 2.23 -15.50 -1.51
N SER A 72 2.15 -15.95 -0.26
CA SER A 72 3.06 -16.97 0.28
C SER A 72 2.99 -18.27 -0.51
N ASP A 73 1.79 -18.76 -0.83
CA ASP A 73 1.62 -19.98 -1.62
C ASP A 73 2.28 -19.88 -3.00
N ARG A 74 2.26 -18.68 -3.61
CA ARG A 74 2.89 -18.47 -4.94
C ARG A 74 4.39 -18.29 -4.86
N PHE A 75 4.91 -17.60 -3.87
CA PHE A 75 6.32 -17.25 -3.81
C PHE A 75 7.16 -18.24 -3.01
N ASP A 76 6.55 -18.96 -2.06
CA ASP A 76 7.23 -19.98 -1.24
C ASP A 76 7.04 -21.40 -1.79
N GLY A 77 6.37 -21.57 -2.93
CA GLY A 77 6.11 -22.87 -3.55
C GLY A 77 5.16 -23.77 -2.77
N GLY A 78 4.27 -23.19 -1.96
CA GLY A 78 3.42 -23.93 -1.04
C GLY A 78 4.14 -24.32 0.26
N ARG A 79 3.40 -24.51 1.32
CA ARG A 79 3.93 -24.74 2.67
C ARG A 79 4.99 -25.82 2.72
N GLY A 80 6.24 -25.44 2.95
CA GLY A 80 7.17 -26.28 3.69
C GLY A 80 8.24 -27.05 2.94
N THR A 81 8.57 -26.77 1.68
CA THR A 81 9.62 -27.53 0.98
C THR A 81 10.86 -26.74 0.55
N SER A 82 10.86 -25.41 0.71
CA SER A 82 12.01 -24.59 0.34
C SER A 82 12.89 -24.31 1.54
N GLN A 83 14.19 -24.60 1.42
CA GLN A 83 15.22 -24.18 2.39
C GLN A 83 15.33 -22.63 2.48
N HIS A 84 14.60 -21.90 1.65
CA HIS A 84 14.62 -20.45 1.51
C HIS A 84 13.19 -19.91 1.48
N ALA A 85 12.41 -20.15 2.54
CA ALA A 85 11.11 -19.51 2.68
C ALA A 85 11.27 -17.98 2.67
N ALA A 86 10.45 -17.29 1.88
CA ALA A 86 10.49 -15.84 1.81
C ALA A 86 10.14 -15.23 3.19
N ARG A 87 10.89 -14.20 3.58
CA ARG A 87 10.54 -13.39 4.74
C ARG A 87 9.62 -12.27 4.31
N TRP A 88 8.42 -12.27 4.82
CA TRP A 88 7.41 -11.28 4.49
C TRP A 88 7.50 -10.06 5.39
N THR A 89 7.41 -8.88 4.79
CA THR A 89 7.30 -7.61 5.51
C THR A 89 6.08 -6.86 5.00
N LEU A 90 5.14 -6.54 5.88
CA LEU A 90 3.97 -5.75 5.57
C LEU A 90 4.26 -4.27 5.85
N ILE A 91 4.25 -3.45 4.81
CA ILE A 91 4.49 -2.01 4.90
C ILE A 91 3.16 -1.31 5.13
N LEU A 92 3.05 -0.53 6.20
CA LEU A 92 1.83 0.19 6.56
C LEU A 92 2.11 1.55 7.19
N GLY A 93 1.13 2.43 7.19
CA GLY A 93 1.20 3.70 7.90
C GLY A 93 0.89 3.55 9.39
N PHE A 94 1.30 4.51 10.19
CA PHE A 94 1.06 4.51 11.63
C PHE A 94 -0.42 4.43 11.99
N ASP A 95 -1.30 5.09 11.23
CA ASP A 95 -2.76 5.03 11.40
C ASP A 95 -3.33 3.60 11.24
N GLN A 96 -2.67 2.76 10.45
CA GLN A 96 -3.04 1.36 10.27
C GLN A 96 -2.49 0.50 11.43
N LEU A 97 -1.30 0.81 11.93
CA LEU A 97 -0.75 0.13 13.11
C LEU A 97 -1.68 0.30 14.33
N THR A 98 -2.19 1.51 14.58
CA THR A 98 -3.10 1.78 15.71
C THR A 98 -4.41 0.98 15.65
N ARG A 99 -4.77 0.47 14.47
CA ARG A 99 -5.95 -0.34 14.24
C ARG A 99 -5.64 -1.79 13.92
N PHE A 100 -4.38 -2.19 13.97
CA PHE A 100 -3.94 -3.51 13.52
C PHE A 100 -4.64 -4.66 14.25
N GLU A 101 -4.87 -4.51 15.55
CA GLU A 101 -5.56 -5.52 16.38
C GLU A 101 -7.03 -5.69 15.99
N THR A 102 -7.62 -4.76 15.22
CA THR A 102 -8.99 -4.90 14.70
C THR A 102 -9.05 -5.64 13.36
N TRP A 103 -7.91 -5.97 12.76
CA TRP A 103 -7.87 -6.67 11.49
C TRP A 103 -8.26 -8.14 11.66
N VAL A 104 -8.95 -8.68 10.67
CA VAL A 104 -9.36 -10.08 10.68
C VAL A 104 -8.12 -10.97 10.79
N GLN A 105 -8.10 -11.80 11.84
CA GLN A 105 -6.99 -12.72 12.13
C GLN A 105 -5.62 -12.03 12.25
N TRP A 106 -5.58 -10.87 12.87
CA TRP A 106 -4.35 -10.07 12.99
C TRP A 106 -3.17 -10.87 13.61
N GLN A 107 -3.45 -11.80 14.53
CA GLN A 107 -2.41 -12.66 15.11
C GLN A 107 -1.77 -13.59 14.05
N ASN A 108 -2.54 -14.07 13.08
CA ASN A 108 -2.01 -14.89 11.99
C ASN A 108 -1.16 -14.02 11.06
N ILE A 109 -1.56 -12.78 10.79
CA ILE A 109 -0.75 -11.81 10.05
C ILE A 109 0.57 -11.55 10.77
N ALA A 110 0.53 -11.29 12.09
CA ALA A 110 1.72 -11.01 12.90
C ALA A 110 2.72 -12.19 12.95
N ARG A 111 2.21 -13.43 12.87
CA ARG A 111 3.08 -14.61 12.79
C ARG A 111 3.69 -14.79 11.41
N ALA A 112 2.95 -14.41 10.36
CA ALA A 112 3.36 -14.60 8.97
C ALA A 112 4.36 -13.55 8.47
N CYS A 113 4.33 -12.32 9.03
CA CYS A 113 5.17 -11.23 8.55
C CYS A 113 5.66 -10.30 9.66
N GLU A 114 6.67 -9.51 9.35
CA GLU A 114 7.08 -8.34 10.12
C GLU A 114 6.31 -7.11 9.63
N LEU A 115 6.01 -6.18 10.53
CA LEU A 115 5.39 -4.91 10.17
C LEU A 115 6.45 -3.81 10.03
N ALA A 116 6.56 -3.21 8.86
CA ALA A 116 7.36 -2.01 8.63
C ALA A 116 6.43 -0.79 8.62
N VAL A 117 6.59 0.07 9.61
CA VAL A 117 5.63 1.15 9.87
C VAL A 117 6.21 2.50 9.49
N ALA A 118 5.64 3.10 8.45
CA ALA A 118 5.94 4.46 8.07
C ALA A 118 5.25 5.44 9.03
N TYR A 119 6.02 6.31 9.65
CA TYR A 119 5.50 7.32 10.57
C TYR A 119 6.17 8.68 10.34
N ARG A 120 5.53 9.74 10.81
CA ARG A 120 6.11 11.09 10.80
C ARG A 120 6.87 11.31 12.10
N PRO A 121 8.18 11.56 12.08
CA PRO A 121 8.93 11.87 13.31
C PRO A 121 8.53 13.21 13.94
N GLU A 122 8.13 14.20 13.13
CA GLU A 122 7.86 15.55 13.60
C GLU A 122 6.45 16.04 13.22
N GLY A 123 5.79 16.76 14.12
CA GLY A 123 4.50 17.43 13.86
C GLY A 123 3.25 16.56 13.88
N SER A 124 3.36 15.25 14.05
CA SER A 124 2.22 14.32 14.04
C SER A 124 1.65 14.03 15.45
N GLY A 125 2.29 14.55 16.50
CA GLY A 125 1.98 14.15 17.89
C GLY A 125 2.47 12.75 18.27
N VAL A 126 3.05 12.00 17.32
CA VAL A 126 3.62 10.67 17.55
C VAL A 126 5.12 10.81 17.74
N GLN A 127 5.58 10.67 18.97
CA GLN A 127 7.01 10.80 19.30
C GLN A 127 7.82 9.56 18.89
N SER A 128 7.24 8.38 18.98
CA SER A 128 7.87 7.11 18.58
C SER A 128 6.83 6.00 18.51
N ILE A 129 7.19 4.92 17.81
CA ILE A 129 6.44 3.66 17.86
C ILE A 129 6.96 2.85 19.04
N ASP A 130 6.09 2.50 19.97
CA ASP A 130 6.44 1.59 21.07
C ASP A 130 6.56 0.16 20.53
N THR A 131 7.75 -0.15 20.01
CA THR A 131 8.05 -1.48 19.45
C THR A 131 8.14 -2.55 20.54
N ALA A 132 8.42 -2.18 21.81
CA ALA A 132 8.48 -3.11 22.93
C ALA A 132 7.08 -3.63 23.27
N ALA A 133 6.10 -2.74 23.39
CA ALA A 133 4.70 -3.14 23.62
C ALA A 133 4.15 -4.04 22.50
N TRP A 134 4.51 -3.80 21.24
CA TRP A 134 4.12 -4.69 20.14
C TRP A 134 4.83 -6.04 20.21
N ARG A 135 6.10 -6.08 20.61
CA ARG A 135 6.86 -7.33 20.80
C ARG A 135 6.25 -8.20 21.90
N GLU A 136 5.78 -7.61 22.98
CA GLU A 136 5.08 -8.34 24.06
C GLU A 136 3.80 -9.02 23.54
N LYS A 137 3.14 -8.43 22.54
CA LYS A 137 1.99 -9.03 21.84
C LYS A 137 2.39 -10.04 20.75
N GLY A 138 3.68 -10.33 20.60
CA GLY A 138 4.18 -11.25 19.57
C GLY A 138 4.27 -10.63 18.17
N VAL A 139 4.19 -9.30 18.04
CA VAL A 139 4.27 -8.58 16.78
C VAL A 139 5.65 -7.97 16.58
N ARG A 140 6.33 -8.33 15.50
CA ARG A 140 7.60 -7.69 15.12
C ARG A 140 7.30 -6.41 14.36
N VAL A 141 7.74 -5.28 14.91
CA VAL A 141 7.53 -3.95 14.30
C VAL A 141 8.88 -3.28 14.09
N THR A 142 9.13 -2.83 12.87
CA THR A 142 10.27 -1.99 12.50
C THR A 142 9.78 -0.63 12.08
N SER A 143 10.36 0.43 12.64
CA SER A 143 10.09 1.80 12.22
C SER A 143 10.73 2.08 10.87
N LEU A 144 9.94 2.55 9.90
CA LEU A 144 10.42 2.96 8.60
C LEU A 144 10.51 4.51 8.56
N PRO A 145 11.72 5.08 8.61
CA PRO A 145 11.87 6.52 8.49
C PRO A 145 11.44 6.95 7.09
N PHE A 146 10.48 7.84 7.02
CA PHE A 146 9.92 8.30 5.76
C PHE A 146 9.73 9.82 5.80
N GLU A 147 10.40 10.51 4.85
CA GLU A 147 10.14 11.92 4.62
C GLU A 147 8.76 12.06 3.99
N TRP A 148 7.87 12.59 4.78
CA TRP A 148 6.48 12.71 4.40
C TRP A 148 6.27 13.91 3.48
N GLN A 149 5.83 13.67 2.28
CA GLN A 149 5.27 14.72 1.44
C GLN A 149 3.84 15.04 1.90
N ALA A 150 3.50 16.32 1.99
CA ALA A 150 2.18 16.80 2.45
C ALA A 150 1.07 16.55 1.41
N VAL A 151 1.04 15.35 0.82
CA VAL A 151 0.07 14.94 -0.20
C VAL A 151 -0.83 13.86 0.37
N SER A 152 -2.13 14.12 0.42
CA SER A 152 -3.12 13.09 0.72
C SER A 152 -3.91 12.72 -0.53
N SER A 153 -4.34 11.47 -0.63
CA SER A 153 -5.20 11.01 -1.73
C SER A 153 -6.50 11.82 -1.84
N SER A 154 -7.02 12.33 -0.72
CA SER A 154 -8.22 13.18 -0.72
C SER A 154 -7.92 14.56 -1.29
N ALA A 155 -6.80 15.19 -0.89
CA ALA A 155 -6.37 16.47 -1.41
C ALA A 155 -6.06 16.38 -2.92
N LEU A 156 -5.39 15.31 -3.34
CA LEU A 156 -5.11 15.05 -4.75
C LEU A 156 -6.40 14.94 -5.58
N ARG A 157 -7.36 14.14 -5.14
CA ARG A 157 -8.66 14.02 -5.83
C ARG A 157 -9.43 15.35 -5.88
N ALA A 158 -9.39 16.13 -4.81
CA ALA A 158 -10.00 17.46 -4.78
C ALA A 158 -9.32 18.43 -5.76
N ALA A 159 -7.99 18.39 -5.87
CA ALA A 159 -7.23 19.18 -6.83
C ALA A 159 -7.59 18.79 -8.28
N ILE A 160 -7.68 17.50 -8.59
CA ILE A 160 -8.12 17.02 -9.91
C ILE A 160 -9.56 17.49 -10.23
N ALA A 161 -10.47 17.36 -9.27
CA ALA A 161 -11.85 17.81 -9.44
C ALA A 161 -11.94 19.32 -9.71
N LYS A 162 -11.10 20.12 -9.05
CA LYS A 162 -11.08 21.57 -9.18
C LYS A 162 -10.41 22.08 -10.45
N GLN A 163 -9.24 21.51 -10.80
CA GLN A 163 -8.38 22.00 -11.88
C GLN A 163 -8.66 21.28 -13.21
N GLY A 164 -9.27 20.09 -13.15
CA GLY A 164 -9.55 19.28 -14.33
C GLY A 164 -8.28 18.76 -15.02
N CYS A 165 -8.46 18.36 -16.26
CA CYS A 165 -7.41 17.78 -17.13
C CYS A 165 -6.97 18.69 -18.27
N ALA A 166 -7.61 19.84 -18.47
CA ALA A 166 -7.36 20.71 -19.61
C ALA A 166 -5.98 21.39 -19.58
N SER A 167 -5.47 21.71 -18.39
CA SER A 167 -4.16 22.34 -18.23
C SER A 167 -3.05 21.29 -18.05
N ALA A 168 -2.04 21.36 -18.91
CA ALA A 168 -0.82 20.56 -18.75
C ALA A 168 0.00 20.98 -17.51
N GLN A 169 -0.17 22.23 -17.04
CA GLN A 169 0.50 22.80 -15.88
C GLN A 169 -0.31 22.67 -14.58
N ALA A 170 -1.40 21.89 -14.57
CA ALA A 170 -2.14 21.67 -13.33
C ALA A 170 -1.23 21.06 -12.24
N ASP A 171 -1.18 21.72 -11.05
CA ASP A 171 -0.25 21.40 -9.97
C ASP A 171 -0.29 19.94 -9.52
N TRP A 172 -1.48 19.32 -9.60
CA TRP A 172 -1.65 17.92 -9.21
C TRP A 172 -0.87 16.94 -10.09
N ARG A 173 -0.53 17.32 -11.34
CA ARG A 173 0.21 16.45 -12.26
C ARG A 173 1.64 16.19 -11.79
N ALA A 174 2.25 17.13 -11.07
CA ALA A 174 3.56 16.95 -10.46
C ALA A 174 3.57 15.98 -9.28
N LEU A 175 2.39 15.64 -8.75
CA LEU A 175 2.24 14.78 -7.58
C LEU A 175 2.03 13.30 -7.93
N VAL A 176 1.92 12.96 -9.21
CA VAL A 176 1.71 11.59 -9.70
C VAL A 176 2.60 11.31 -10.91
N PRO A 177 2.97 10.05 -11.16
CA PRO A 177 3.69 9.68 -12.37
C PRO A 177 2.94 10.11 -13.63
N GLN A 178 3.68 10.57 -14.64
CA GLN A 178 3.13 11.15 -15.87
C GLN A 178 2.12 10.22 -16.55
N GLU A 179 2.43 8.92 -16.64
CA GLU A 179 1.54 7.94 -17.27
C GLU A 179 0.23 7.76 -16.48
N ALA A 180 0.32 7.78 -15.14
CA ALA A 180 -0.88 7.74 -14.30
C ALA A 180 -1.72 9.03 -14.45
N ALA A 181 -1.07 10.20 -14.56
CA ALA A 181 -1.76 11.46 -14.82
C ALA A 181 -2.49 11.46 -16.19
N ARG A 182 -1.84 10.92 -17.22
CA ARG A 182 -2.45 10.75 -18.54
C ARG A 182 -3.68 9.85 -18.47
N TYR A 183 -3.54 8.68 -17.84
CA TYR A 183 -4.64 7.73 -17.64
C TYR A 183 -5.84 8.34 -16.90
N ILE A 184 -5.59 9.10 -15.83
CA ILE A 184 -6.64 9.81 -15.07
C ILE A 184 -7.46 10.71 -16.00
N CYS A 185 -6.80 11.42 -16.92
CA CYS A 185 -7.46 12.33 -17.84
C CYS A 185 -8.20 11.61 -18.96
N GLU A 186 -7.61 10.59 -19.56
CA GLU A 186 -8.22 9.80 -20.63
C GLU A 186 -9.52 9.11 -20.18
N HIS A 187 -9.55 8.68 -18.91
CA HIS A 187 -10.72 8.02 -18.33
C HIS A 187 -11.61 8.93 -17.48
N HIS A 188 -11.38 10.24 -17.52
CA HIS A 188 -12.16 11.24 -16.78
C HIS A 188 -12.31 10.91 -15.28
N LEU A 189 -11.24 10.34 -14.66
CA LEU A 189 -11.27 9.95 -13.26
C LEU A 189 -11.12 11.18 -12.35
N TYR A 190 -11.94 11.24 -11.30
CA TYR A 190 -11.91 12.29 -10.27
C TYR A 190 -12.27 13.71 -10.77
N VAL A 191 -12.58 13.91 -12.01
CA VAL A 191 -13.06 15.22 -12.51
C VAL A 191 -14.49 15.48 -12.02
N ALA A 192 -14.81 16.74 -11.75
CA ALA A 192 -16.19 17.15 -11.47
C ALA A 192 -17.01 17.04 -12.77
N ASN A 193 -18.19 16.43 -12.69
CA ASN A 193 -19.17 16.45 -13.76
C ASN A 193 -19.75 17.85 -13.90
#